data_5da14e9f97047702dfcdcd3017924240
#
_entry.id   5da14e9f97047702dfcdcd3017924240
#
_cell.length_a   1.000
_cell.length_b   1.000
_cell.length_c   1.000
_cell.angle_alpha   90.00
_cell.angle_beta   90.00
_cell.angle_gamma   90.00
#
_symmetry.space_group_name_H-M   'P 1'
#
loop_
_entity.id
_entity.type
_entity.pdbx_description
1 polymer ?
#
loop_
_entity_poly.entity_id
_entity_poly.type
_entity_poly.pdbx_seq_one_letter_code
_entity_poly.pdbx_strand_id
1 'polypeptide(L)'
;YEMADHLRTAHGLDVQCILTKKQGHATEIARKLCQTGEPLRFYACGGDGTVNEVANGIIGYDNAAMSVIPVGTGNDFLKNFGGDMDKFRDAENLWDGPQFPMDAIDVNGRVALTIACSGIDARVARDVHKYSESPILDGKSSYIASLLVNFLFKGIGSHWTVELDGETIEDDFSLVSVCNGRYYG
;
A
#
# COMPACT_ATOMS: atom_id res chain seq x y z
N TYR A 1 2.02 15.14 14.16
CA TYR A 1 2.55 15.26 15.54
C TYR A 1 1.43 15.55 16.53
N GLU A 2 0.51 16.48 16.26
CA GLU A 2 -0.60 16.84 17.14
C GLU A 2 -1.44 15.63 17.60
N MET A 3 -1.78 14.72 16.68
CA MET A 3 -2.48 13.48 17.00
C MET A 3 -1.70 12.60 17.97
N ALA A 4 -0.38 12.47 17.80
CA ALA A 4 0.44 11.69 18.71
C ALA A 4 0.54 12.33 20.10
N ASP A 5 0.64 13.65 20.16
CA ASP A 5 0.69 14.40 21.42
C ASP A 5 -0.66 14.32 22.16
N HIS A 6 -1.76 14.36 21.40
CA HIS A 6 -3.08 14.13 21.95
C HIS A 6 -3.21 12.74 22.59
N LEU A 7 -2.83 11.67 21.88
CA LEU A 7 -2.89 10.29 22.38
C LEU A 7 -2.00 10.09 23.64
N ARG A 8 -0.85 10.74 23.70
CA ARG A 8 0.02 10.71 24.90
C ARG A 8 -0.65 11.40 26.09
N THR A 9 -1.22 12.56 25.86
CA THR A 9 -1.76 13.42 26.95
C THR A 9 -3.13 12.98 27.43
N ALA A 10 -4.03 12.61 26.52
CA ALA A 10 -5.39 12.21 26.84
C ALA A 10 -5.49 10.78 27.36
N HIS A 11 -4.69 9.86 26.80
CA HIS A 11 -4.81 8.42 27.08
C HIS A 11 -3.57 7.81 27.74
N GLY A 12 -2.50 8.58 27.96
CA GLY A 12 -1.27 8.08 28.57
C GLY A 12 -0.52 7.05 27.74
N LEU A 13 -0.74 7.02 26.42
CA LEU A 13 -0.15 6.05 25.51
C LEU A 13 1.33 6.39 25.22
N ASP A 14 2.17 5.37 25.14
CA ASP A 14 3.53 5.54 24.60
C ASP A 14 3.47 5.55 23.08
N VAL A 15 3.47 6.74 22.49
CA VAL A 15 3.38 6.95 21.04
C VAL A 15 4.70 7.49 20.50
N GLN A 16 5.27 6.81 19.54
CA GLN A 16 6.47 7.23 18.83
C GLN A 16 6.16 7.64 17.40
N CYS A 17 6.63 8.80 16.98
CA CYS A 17 6.55 9.26 15.59
C CYS A 17 7.90 9.04 14.90
N ILE A 18 7.90 8.21 13.88
CA ILE A 18 9.12 7.86 13.15
C ILE A 18 8.94 8.28 11.68
N LEU A 19 9.81 9.18 11.20
CA LEU A 19 9.80 9.60 9.80
C LEU A 19 10.58 8.61 8.95
N THR A 20 9.95 8.20 7.84
CA THR A 20 10.62 7.38 6.82
C THR A 20 11.55 8.24 5.97
N LYS A 21 12.67 7.65 5.53
CA LYS A 21 13.72 8.38 4.80
C LYS A 21 13.84 7.96 3.33
N LYS A 22 13.34 6.79 2.99
CA LYS A 22 13.45 6.18 1.66
C LYS A 22 12.37 5.11 1.48
N GLN A 23 12.16 4.67 0.27
CA GLN A 23 11.33 3.50 -0.02
C GLN A 23 11.85 2.26 0.73
N GLY A 24 10.94 1.47 1.29
CA GLY A 24 11.24 0.28 2.09
C GLY A 24 11.56 0.58 3.56
N HIS A 25 11.76 1.85 3.95
CA HIS A 25 12.16 2.17 5.32
C HIS A 25 11.05 1.89 6.33
N ALA A 26 9.77 2.07 5.96
CA ALA A 26 8.65 1.71 6.85
C ALA A 26 8.62 0.20 7.15
N THR A 27 8.92 -0.63 6.15
CA THR A 27 9.05 -2.09 6.34
C THR A 27 10.17 -2.44 7.32
N GLU A 28 11.35 -1.81 7.16
CA GLU A 28 12.51 -2.04 8.04
C GLU A 28 12.19 -1.66 9.50
N ILE A 29 11.56 -0.49 9.70
CA ILE A 29 11.15 0.01 11.02
C ILE A 29 10.12 -0.92 11.66
N ALA A 30 9.04 -1.22 10.96
CA ALA A 30 7.96 -2.03 11.48
C ALA A 30 8.45 -3.42 11.88
N ARG A 31 9.23 -4.08 11.04
CA ARG A 31 9.83 -5.39 11.33
C ARG A 31 10.72 -5.36 12.57
N LYS A 32 11.59 -4.36 12.67
CA LYS A 32 12.49 -4.22 13.83
C LYS A 32 11.72 -4.03 15.13
N LEU A 33 10.65 -3.24 15.11
CA LEU A 33 9.81 -3.03 16.28
C LEU A 33 9.04 -4.30 16.66
N CYS A 34 8.48 -5.03 15.70
CA CYS A 34 7.78 -6.29 15.96
C CYS A 34 8.69 -7.34 16.63
N GLN A 35 9.98 -7.34 16.32
CA GLN A 35 10.96 -8.28 16.91
C GLN A 35 11.17 -8.06 18.42
N THR A 36 10.71 -6.96 18.99
CA THR A 36 10.75 -6.74 20.45
C THR A 36 9.79 -7.67 21.20
N GLY A 37 8.76 -8.19 20.53
CA GLY A 37 7.71 -9.00 21.13
C GLY A 37 6.63 -8.22 21.88
N GLU A 38 6.82 -6.90 22.06
CA GLU A 38 5.82 -6.05 22.70
C GLU A 38 4.59 -5.86 21.81
N PRO A 39 3.37 -5.77 22.39
CA PRO A 39 2.17 -5.46 21.63
C PRO A 39 2.27 -4.07 20.97
N LEU A 40 2.08 -4.01 19.66
CA LEU A 40 2.26 -2.79 18.89
C LEU A 40 1.03 -2.49 18.03
N ARG A 41 0.67 -1.21 17.96
CA ARG A 41 -0.28 -0.71 16.98
C ARG A 41 0.41 0.35 16.11
N PHE A 42 0.57 0.02 14.84
CA PHE A 42 1.16 0.92 13.86
C PHE A 42 0.09 1.83 13.24
N TYR A 43 0.40 3.10 13.12
CA TYR A 43 -0.41 4.07 12.37
C TYR A 43 0.38 4.46 11.12
N ALA A 44 0.02 3.85 9.99
CA ALA A 44 0.65 4.15 8.71
C ALA A 44 0.15 5.50 8.18
N CYS A 45 0.93 6.56 8.45
CA CYS A 45 0.61 7.92 8.00
C CYS A 45 1.16 8.13 6.59
N GLY A 46 0.35 7.90 5.57
CA GLY A 46 0.78 7.99 4.17
C GLY A 46 -0.30 7.57 3.18
N GLY A 47 0.11 7.33 1.95
CA GLY A 47 -0.72 6.71 0.91
C GLY A 47 -0.52 5.20 0.86
N ASP A 48 -1.11 4.56 -0.18
CA ASP A 48 -1.14 3.09 -0.35
C ASP A 48 0.26 2.45 -0.31
N GLY A 49 1.28 3.13 -0.82
CA GLY A 49 2.67 2.65 -0.75
C GLY A 49 3.19 2.52 0.68
N THR A 50 2.95 3.53 1.54
CA THR A 50 3.35 3.49 2.96
C THR A 50 2.59 2.41 3.72
N VAL A 51 1.28 2.30 3.46
CA VAL A 51 0.42 1.27 4.05
C VAL A 51 0.94 -0.13 3.71
N ASN A 52 1.27 -0.35 2.44
CA ASN A 52 1.80 -1.63 1.98
C ASN A 52 3.20 -1.93 2.55
N GLU A 53 4.05 -0.91 2.73
CA GLU A 53 5.35 -1.09 3.39
C GLU A 53 5.20 -1.50 4.85
N VAL A 54 4.30 -0.87 5.60
CA VAL A 54 4.04 -1.24 7.02
C VAL A 54 3.51 -2.66 7.08
N ALA A 55 2.54 -3.04 6.23
CA ALA A 55 2.02 -4.39 6.16
C ALA A 55 3.11 -5.44 5.91
N ASN A 56 4.04 -5.18 4.97
CA ASN A 56 5.20 -6.04 4.72
C ASN A 56 6.21 -6.10 5.87
N GLY A 57 6.14 -5.16 6.79
CA GLY A 57 6.95 -5.16 8.00
C GLY A 57 6.36 -5.97 9.14
N ILE A 58 5.03 -5.98 9.25
CA ILE A 58 4.30 -6.61 10.36
C ILE A 58 3.78 -8.03 10.05
N ILE A 59 3.72 -8.40 8.77
CA ILE A 59 3.22 -9.73 8.40
C ILE A 59 4.02 -10.84 9.09
N GLY A 60 3.30 -11.82 9.67
CA GLY A 60 3.88 -12.94 10.43
C GLY A 60 4.20 -12.61 11.89
N TYR A 61 3.83 -11.42 12.39
CA TYR A 61 3.98 -11.03 13.79
C TYR A 61 2.62 -10.88 14.46
N ASP A 62 2.29 -11.75 15.42
CA ASP A 62 1.02 -11.75 16.15
C ASP A 62 0.90 -10.60 17.17
N ASN A 63 2.01 -9.96 17.50
CA ASN A 63 2.07 -8.83 18.42
C ASN A 63 1.82 -7.47 17.74
N ALA A 64 1.48 -7.45 16.45
CA ALA A 64 1.35 -6.23 15.68
C ALA A 64 -0.02 -6.09 15.01
N ALA A 65 -0.60 -4.89 15.12
CA ALA A 65 -1.74 -4.46 14.34
C ALA A 65 -1.45 -3.14 13.67
N MET A 66 -2.14 -2.82 12.58
CA MET A 66 -2.00 -1.51 11.95
C MET A 66 -3.34 -0.82 11.70
N SER A 67 -3.30 0.50 11.72
CA SER A 67 -4.31 1.40 11.21
C SER A 67 -3.68 2.35 10.19
N VAL A 68 -4.50 3.05 9.45
CA VAL A 68 -4.04 3.95 8.39
C VAL A 68 -4.56 5.36 8.66
N ILE A 69 -3.66 6.34 8.55
CA ILE A 69 -4.01 7.75 8.52
C ILE A 69 -3.79 8.25 7.10
N PRO A 70 -4.88 8.55 6.35
CA PRO A 70 -4.79 8.85 4.92
C PRO A 70 -4.19 10.25 4.69
N VAL A 71 -3.00 10.27 4.10
CA VAL A 71 -2.30 11.49 3.67
C VAL A 71 -1.95 11.43 2.18
N GLY A 72 -2.16 10.29 1.54
CA GLY A 72 -1.96 10.10 0.12
C GLY A 72 -3.15 10.57 -0.72
N THR A 73 -3.00 10.51 -2.04
CA THR A 73 -4.03 10.94 -3.01
C THR A 73 -5.02 9.82 -3.37
N GLY A 74 -4.59 8.56 -3.39
CA GLY A 74 -5.42 7.40 -3.74
C GLY A 74 -6.16 6.84 -2.54
N ASN A 75 -5.41 6.34 -1.57
CA ASN A 75 -5.88 5.68 -0.35
C ASN A 75 -6.92 4.57 -0.63
N ASP A 76 -6.66 3.78 -1.67
CA ASP A 76 -7.58 2.74 -2.17
C ASP A 76 -7.85 1.65 -1.13
N PHE A 77 -6.84 1.34 -0.31
CA PHE A 77 -7.00 0.42 0.80
C PHE A 77 -8.15 0.83 1.73
N LEU A 78 -8.23 2.10 2.12
CA LEU A 78 -9.25 2.59 3.05
C LEU A 78 -10.65 2.65 2.45
N LYS A 79 -10.79 2.77 1.14
CA LYS A 79 -12.09 2.75 0.46
C LYS A 79 -12.87 1.45 0.75
N ASN A 80 -12.17 0.35 1.07
CA ASN A 80 -12.78 -0.92 1.44
C ASN A 80 -13.55 -0.88 2.77
N PHE A 81 -13.29 0.11 3.62
CA PHE A 81 -13.90 0.27 4.96
C PHE A 81 -15.05 1.28 4.99
N GLY A 82 -15.76 1.45 3.88
CA GLY A 82 -17.00 2.23 3.82
C GLY A 82 -16.87 3.67 3.31
N GLY A 83 -15.71 4.06 2.82
CA GLY A 83 -15.52 5.31 2.08
C GLY A 83 -15.48 6.61 2.89
N ASP A 84 -15.77 6.56 4.19
CA ASP A 84 -15.66 7.72 5.09
C ASP A 84 -14.21 7.87 5.57
N MET A 85 -13.42 8.60 4.80
CA MET A 85 -12.00 8.82 5.09
C MET A 85 -11.76 9.66 6.35
N ASP A 86 -12.73 10.47 6.76
CA ASP A 86 -12.55 11.37 7.90
C ASP A 86 -12.47 10.61 9.21
N LYS A 87 -13.13 9.46 9.31
CA LYS A 87 -12.98 8.57 10.46
C LYS A 87 -11.55 8.11 10.71
N PHE A 88 -10.75 8.00 9.67
CA PHE A 88 -9.35 7.60 9.76
C PHE A 88 -8.39 8.77 10.01
N ARG A 89 -8.89 9.99 10.09
CA ARG A 89 -8.10 11.20 10.41
C ARG A 89 -8.20 11.59 11.86
N ASP A 90 -9.09 10.96 12.62
CA ASP A 90 -9.27 11.22 14.04
C ASP A 90 -8.64 10.12 14.87
N ALA A 91 -7.66 10.49 15.69
CA ALA A 91 -6.97 9.57 16.59
C ALA A 91 -7.92 8.89 17.58
N GLU A 92 -8.94 9.60 18.05
CA GLU A 92 -9.94 9.08 19.00
C GLU A 92 -10.71 7.90 18.43
N ASN A 93 -10.94 7.87 17.12
CA ASN A 93 -11.60 6.75 16.46
C ASN A 93 -10.70 5.54 16.25
N LEU A 94 -9.39 5.71 16.37
CA LEU A 94 -8.44 4.69 15.94
C LEU A 94 -7.69 4.00 17.09
N TRP A 95 -7.49 4.71 18.23
CA TRP A 95 -6.58 4.19 19.27
C TRP A 95 -7.15 2.97 19.98
N ASP A 96 -8.44 2.93 20.23
CA ASP A 96 -9.16 1.87 20.91
C ASP A 96 -10.04 1.03 19.98
N GLY A 97 -9.92 1.25 18.68
CA GLY A 97 -10.70 0.53 17.66
C GLY A 97 -10.43 -0.98 17.67
N PRO A 98 -11.45 -1.79 17.31
CA PRO A 98 -11.32 -3.24 17.24
C PRO A 98 -10.29 -3.65 16.18
N GLN A 99 -9.66 -4.80 16.41
CA GLN A 99 -8.74 -5.41 15.46
C GLN A 99 -9.45 -6.52 14.69
N PHE A 100 -9.25 -6.57 13.40
CA PHE A 100 -9.79 -7.58 12.51
C PHE A 100 -8.67 -8.28 11.76
N PRO A 101 -8.71 -9.60 11.62
CA PRO A 101 -7.84 -10.29 10.69
C PRO A 101 -8.18 -9.87 9.26
N MET A 102 -7.17 -9.77 8.42
CA MET A 102 -7.34 -9.41 7.02
C MET A 102 -6.44 -10.27 6.15
N ASP A 103 -6.99 -10.72 5.03
CA ASP A 103 -6.24 -11.42 4.02
C ASP A 103 -5.29 -10.48 3.26
N ALA A 104 -4.24 -11.03 2.73
CA ALA A 104 -3.30 -10.35 1.86
C ALA A 104 -2.87 -11.28 0.72
N ILE A 105 -2.52 -10.69 -0.42
CA ILE A 105 -1.99 -11.45 -1.56
C ILE A 105 -0.49 -11.65 -1.33
N ASP A 106 -0.03 -12.89 -1.31
CA ASP A 106 1.41 -13.18 -1.33
C ASP A 106 1.93 -13.16 -2.77
N VAL A 107 2.94 -12.32 -2.99
CA VAL A 107 3.65 -12.22 -4.27
C VAL A 107 5.12 -12.54 -4.00
N ASN A 108 5.48 -13.81 -4.06
CA ASN A 108 6.85 -14.28 -3.84
C ASN A 108 7.48 -13.79 -2.52
N GLY A 109 6.74 -13.89 -1.42
CA GLY A 109 7.17 -13.47 -0.07
C GLY A 109 7.05 -11.98 0.21
N ARG A 110 6.40 -11.22 -0.67
CA ARG A 110 5.94 -9.85 -0.40
C ARG A 110 4.42 -9.82 -0.44
N VAL A 111 3.82 -9.03 0.43
CA VAL A 111 2.36 -8.93 0.45
C VAL A 111 1.86 -7.68 -0.28
N ALA A 112 0.72 -7.83 -0.94
CA ALA A 112 -0.10 -6.74 -1.44
C ALA A 112 -1.47 -6.78 -0.76
N LEU A 113 -1.94 -5.63 -0.29
CA LEU A 113 -3.19 -5.54 0.47
C LEU A 113 -4.42 -5.40 -0.42
N THR A 114 -4.29 -4.77 -1.55
CA THR A 114 -5.41 -4.43 -2.44
C THR A 114 -5.37 -5.19 -3.75
N ILE A 115 -4.24 -5.10 -4.45
CA ILE A 115 -4.08 -5.70 -5.79
C ILE A 115 -2.61 -6.05 -6.05
N ALA A 116 -2.41 -7.16 -6.75
CA ALA A 116 -1.16 -7.49 -7.42
C ALA A 116 -1.43 -7.60 -8.91
N CYS A 117 -0.74 -6.82 -9.73
CA CYS A 117 -0.94 -6.82 -11.17
C CYS A 117 0.37 -6.98 -11.94
N SER A 118 0.24 -7.54 -13.13
CA SER A 118 1.32 -7.65 -14.11
C SER A 118 0.79 -7.27 -15.49
N GLY A 119 1.65 -6.80 -16.39
CA GLY A 119 1.27 -6.33 -17.71
C GLY A 119 1.38 -4.83 -17.85
N ILE A 120 0.43 -4.21 -18.58
CA ILE A 120 0.50 -2.78 -18.92
C ILE A 120 0.46 -1.88 -17.68
N ASP A 121 -0.41 -2.16 -16.72
CA ASP A 121 -0.55 -1.35 -15.51
C ASP A 121 0.72 -1.36 -14.66
N ALA A 122 1.33 -2.52 -14.46
CA ALA A 122 2.59 -2.63 -13.74
C ALA A 122 3.73 -1.88 -14.45
N ARG A 123 3.75 -1.89 -15.79
CA ARG A 123 4.71 -1.11 -16.60
C ARG A 123 4.48 0.38 -16.44
N VAL A 124 3.21 0.82 -16.54
CA VAL A 124 2.83 2.23 -16.37
C VAL A 124 3.20 2.72 -14.98
N ALA A 125 2.81 1.99 -13.93
CA ALA A 125 3.12 2.35 -12.55
C ALA A 125 4.64 2.47 -12.30
N ARG A 126 5.44 1.55 -12.83
CA ARG A 126 6.91 1.60 -12.73
C ARG A 126 7.49 2.80 -13.46
N ASP A 127 6.98 3.11 -14.65
CA ASP A 127 7.53 4.16 -15.50
C ASP A 127 7.08 5.57 -15.04
N VAL A 128 5.92 5.71 -14.36
CA VAL A 128 5.48 6.98 -13.77
C VAL A 128 6.56 7.60 -12.87
N HIS A 129 7.21 6.78 -12.04
CA HIS A 129 8.29 7.28 -11.17
C HIS A 129 9.46 7.88 -11.93
N LYS A 130 9.78 7.37 -13.12
CA LYS A 130 10.85 7.93 -13.96
C LYS A 130 10.50 9.31 -14.53
N TYR A 131 9.21 9.53 -14.81
CA TYR A 131 8.75 10.79 -15.38
C TYR A 131 8.41 11.82 -14.30
N SER A 132 8.06 11.39 -13.09
CA SER A 132 7.78 12.28 -11.95
C SER A 132 9.04 12.98 -11.42
N GLU A 133 10.22 12.46 -11.69
CA GLU A 133 11.50 13.12 -11.39
C GLU A 133 11.86 14.22 -12.41
N SER A 134 11.07 14.35 -13.48
CA SER A 134 11.29 15.39 -14.49
C SER A 134 10.84 16.77 -13.97
N PRO A 135 11.67 17.80 -14.03
CA PRO A 135 11.28 19.15 -13.60
C PRO A 135 10.22 19.82 -14.50
N ILE A 136 9.84 19.18 -15.60
CA ILE A 136 8.93 19.73 -16.63
C ILE A 136 7.52 19.15 -16.52
N LEU A 137 7.36 17.97 -15.87
CA LEU A 137 6.08 17.25 -15.78
C LEU A 137 5.59 17.19 -14.34
N ASP A 138 4.34 17.58 -14.12
CA ASP A 138 3.65 17.32 -12.87
C ASP A 138 3.21 15.84 -12.77
N GLY A 139 2.70 15.41 -11.62
CA GLY A 139 2.32 14.01 -11.39
C GLY A 139 1.29 13.46 -12.38
N LYS A 140 0.33 14.29 -12.82
CA LYS A 140 -0.71 13.89 -13.79
C LYS A 140 -0.14 13.77 -15.20
N SER A 141 0.68 14.74 -15.61
CA SER A 141 1.36 14.74 -16.93
C SER A 141 2.35 13.58 -17.05
N SER A 142 3.06 13.25 -15.97
CA SER A 142 3.95 12.09 -15.90
C SER A 142 3.21 10.76 -16.09
N TYR A 143 2.03 10.63 -15.49
CA TYR A 143 1.18 9.45 -15.68
C TYR A 143 0.72 9.32 -17.13
N ILE A 144 0.20 10.40 -17.72
CA ILE A 144 -0.24 10.41 -19.12
C ILE A 144 0.93 10.12 -20.07
N ALA A 145 2.09 10.70 -19.84
CA ALA A 145 3.29 10.44 -20.64
C ALA A 145 3.71 8.97 -20.57
N SER A 146 3.73 8.39 -19.37
CA SER A 146 4.02 6.96 -19.18
C SER A 146 3.02 6.07 -19.92
N LEU A 147 1.73 6.39 -19.84
CA LEU A 147 0.65 5.66 -20.53
C LEU A 147 0.86 5.69 -22.05
N LEU A 148 1.09 6.87 -22.61
CA LEU A 148 1.32 7.05 -24.05
C LEU A 148 2.57 6.32 -24.54
N VAL A 149 3.68 6.40 -23.82
CA VAL A 149 4.92 5.71 -24.18
C VAL A 149 4.73 4.19 -24.13
N ASN A 150 4.08 3.67 -23.11
CA ASN A 150 3.83 2.23 -23.00
C ASN A 150 2.89 1.74 -24.10
N PHE A 151 1.83 2.49 -24.40
CA PHE A 151 0.87 2.15 -25.44
C PHE A 151 1.47 2.20 -26.85
N LEU A 152 2.20 3.26 -27.19
CA LEU A 152 2.70 3.50 -28.54
C LEU A 152 3.95 2.70 -28.87
N PHE A 153 4.85 2.48 -27.91
CA PHE A 153 6.18 1.96 -28.19
C PHE A 153 6.48 0.58 -27.62
N LYS A 154 5.74 0.10 -26.60
CA LYS A 154 6.06 -1.17 -25.94
C LYS A 154 5.00 -2.28 -26.20
N GLY A 155 3.95 -1.97 -26.97
CA GLY A 155 2.85 -2.89 -27.21
C GLY A 155 1.97 -3.11 -25.97
N ILE A 156 0.75 -3.59 -26.20
CA ILE A 156 -0.27 -3.73 -25.15
C ILE A 156 -0.22 -5.11 -24.52
N GLY A 157 0.01 -6.16 -25.30
CA GLY A 157 -0.03 -7.55 -24.88
C GLY A 157 1.34 -8.21 -24.76
N SER A 158 1.36 -9.30 -24.03
CA SER A 158 2.47 -10.25 -23.99
C SER A 158 1.90 -11.66 -23.87
N HIS A 159 2.58 -12.63 -24.47
CA HIS A 159 2.19 -14.03 -24.36
C HIS A 159 2.56 -14.55 -22.98
N TRP A 160 1.58 -15.08 -22.25
CA TRP A 160 1.76 -15.57 -20.90
C TRP A 160 1.03 -16.88 -20.71
N THR A 161 1.63 -17.72 -19.87
CA THR A 161 0.98 -18.90 -19.31
C THR A 161 0.54 -18.55 -17.89
N VAL A 162 -0.75 -18.63 -17.61
CA VAL A 162 -1.34 -18.41 -16.28
C VAL A 162 -1.85 -19.74 -15.76
N GLU A 163 -1.36 -20.15 -14.62
CA GLU A 163 -1.83 -21.33 -13.89
C GLU A 163 -2.73 -20.86 -12.74
N LEU A 164 -3.96 -21.37 -12.70
CA LEU A 164 -4.97 -21.01 -11.70
C LEU A 164 -5.71 -22.27 -11.28
N ASP A 165 -5.58 -22.64 -10.00
CA ASP A 165 -6.27 -23.80 -9.39
C ASP A 165 -6.14 -25.12 -10.19
N GLY A 166 -5.00 -25.31 -10.84
CA GLY A 166 -4.70 -26.49 -11.65
C GLY A 166 -5.13 -26.38 -13.11
N GLU A 167 -5.75 -25.30 -13.51
CA GLU A 167 -6.03 -24.97 -14.90
C GLU A 167 -4.92 -24.10 -15.49
N THR A 168 -4.57 -24.35 -16.73
CA THR A 168 -3.57 -23.59 -17.47
C THR A 168 -4.23 -22.83 -18.60
N ILE A 169 -4.02 -21.51 -18.63
CA ILE A 169 -4.49 -20.62 -19.69
C ILE A 169 -3.27 -20.04 -20.38
N GLU A 170 -3.16 -20.23 -21.68
CA GLU A 170 -2.07 -19.69 -22.50
C GLU A 170 -2.64 -18.79 -23.58
N ASP A 171 -2.34 -17.47 -23.47
CA ASP A 171 -2.88 -16.48 -24.41
C ASP A 171 -2.04 -15.19 -24.35
N ASP A 172 -2.38 -14.23 -25.20
CA ASP A 172 -1.85 -12.88 -25.20
C ASP A 172 -2.66 -12.00 -24.23
N PHE A 173 -2.09 -11.70 -23.08
CA PHE A 173 -2.72 -10.85 -22.07
C PHE A 173 -2.15 -9.44 -22.07
N SER A 174 -3.02 -8.44 -21.96
CA SER A 174 -2.63 -7.06 -21.71
C SER A 174 -2.38 -6.80 -20.23
N LEU A 175 -3.12 -7.51 -19.37
CA LEU A 175 -3.12 -7.35 -17.92
C LEU A 175 -3.54 -8.65 -17.26
N VAL A 176 -2.82 -9.04 -16.20
CA VAL A 176 -3.26 -10.06 -15.25
C VAL A 176 -3.27 -9.42 -13.86
N SER A 177 -4.40 -9.50 -13.15
CA SER A 177 -4.58 -8.90 -11.84
C SER A 177 -5.18 -9.89 -10.87
N VAL A 178 -4.60 -9.94 -9.66
CA VAL A 178 -5.16 -10.61 -8.49
C VAL A 178 -5.61 -9.54 -7.52
N CYS A 179 -6.90 -9.53 -7.16
CA CYS A 179 -7.51 -8.48 -6.36
C CYS A 179 -7.96 -9.04 -5.01
N ASN A 180 -7.61 -8.34 -3.92
CA ASN A 180 -8.09 -8.57 -2.57
C ASN A 180 -9.06 -7.46 -2.12
N GLY A 181 -8.93 -6.27 -2.69
CA GLY A 181 -9.80 -5.12 -2.46
C GLY A 181 -10.83 -4.91 -3.57
N ARG A 182 -11.85 -4.09 -3.27
CA ARG A 182 -12.91 -3.72 -4.22
C ARG A 182 -12.58 -2.50 -5.06
N TYR A 183 -11.55 -1.75 -4.68
CA TYR A 183 -11.20 -0.48 -5.28
C TYR A 183 -9.77 -0.53 -5.83
N TYR A 184 -9.64 0.04 -7.02
CA TYR A 184 -8.40 0.11 -7.75
C TYR A 184 -8.34 1.41 -8.57
N GLY A 185 -7.42 2.33 -8.23
CA GLY A 185 -7.18 3.59 -8.94
C GLY A 185 -8.08 4.75 -8.53
#